data_ed6012b8d66ecd18793fe61c4f748137
#
_entry.id   ed6012b8d66ecd18793fe61c4f748137
#
_cell.length_a   1.000
_cell.length_b   1.000
_cell.length_c   1.000
_cell.angle_alpha   90.00
_cell.angle_beta   90.00
_cell.angle_gamma   90.00
#
_symmetry.space_group_name_H-M   'P 1'
#
loop_
_entity.id
_entity.type
_entity.pdbx_description
1 polymer ?
#
loop_
_entity_poly.entity_id
_entity_poly.type
_entity_poly.pdbx_seq_one_letter_code
_entity_poly.pdbx_strand_id
1 'polypeptide(L)'
;MVLSPRSYNSKTGLAILCPITSQIKGYPFEVVLPSGLPIAGAILSDQVKSLDWRARNAELIRALPAETMSDVLEKLLALLSA
;
A
#
# COMPACT_ATOMS: atom_id res chain seq x y z
N MET A 1 -0.96 -0.26 2.93
CA MET A 1 -1.73 -0.78 1.79
C MET A 1 -1.11 -2.05 1.26
N VAL A 2 -1.89 -3.11 1.11
CA VAL A 2 -1.41 -4.40 0.61
C VAL A 2 -1.52 -4.45 -0.91
N LEU A 3 -0.40 -4.75 -1.57
CA LEU A 3 -0.32 -4.83 -3.03
C LEU A 3 -0.47 -6.25 -3.54
N SER A 4 -0.01 -7.24 -2.78
CA SER A 4 -0.01 -8.62 -3.21
C SER A 4 -1.37 -9.29 -3.03
N PRO A 5 -1.71 -10.28 -3.90
CA PRO A 5 -3.00 -10.96 -3.82
C PRO A 5 -3.09 -11.91 -2.63
N ARG A 6 -4.33 -12.19 -2.22
CA ARG A 6 -4.61 -13.10 -1.11
C ARG A 6 -3.99 -14.48 -1.30
N SER A 7 -3.97 -14.99 -2.54
CA SER A 7 -3.38 -16.29 -2.86
C SER A 7 -1.90 -16.36 -2.49
N TYR A 8 -1.14 -15.30 -2.79
CA TYR A 8 0.26 -15.20 -2.41
C TYR A 8 0.39 -15.07 -0.88
N ASN A 9 -0.40 -14.17 -0.28
CA ASN A 9 -0.32 -13.86 1.15
C ASN A 9 -0.60 -15.10 2.01
N SER A 10 -1.60 -15.90 1.64
CA SER A 10 -1.95 -17.08 2.41
C SER A 10 -0.96 -18.23 2.25
N LYS A 11 -0.34 -18.38 1.08
CA LYS A 11 0.65 -19.44 0.83
C LYS A 11 1.98 -19.17 1.52
N THR A 12 2.43 -17.93 1.50
CA THR A 12 3.77 -17.57 1.98
C THR A 12 3.79 -17.07 3.41
N GLY A 13 2.67 -16.57 3.93
CA GLY A 13 2.64 -15.83 5.19
C GLY A 13 3.24 -14.44 5.09
N LEU A 14 3.57 -14.00 3.87
CA LEU A 14 4.12 -12.67 3.59
C LEU A 14 3.09 -11.84 2.86
N ALA A 15 3.23 -10.51 2.95
CA ALA A 15 2.46 -9.57 2.15
C ALA A 15 3.38 -8.47 1.64
N ILE A 16 3.23 -8.12 0.38
CA ILE A 16 3.95 -6.99 -0.22
C ILE A 16 3.05 -5.77 -0.06
N LEU A 17 3.58 -4.73 0.57
CA LEU A 17 2.77 -3.58 0.95
C LEU A 17 3.55 -2.28 0.93
N CYS A 18 2.80 -1.18 0.92
CA CYS A 18 3.33 0.17 1.10
C CYS A 18 2.77 0.77 2.39
N PRO A 19 3.59 1.48 3.17
CA PRO A 19 3.11 2.12 4.40
C PRO A 19 2.23 3.33 4.09
N ILE A 20 1.39 3.68 5.05
CA ILE A 20 0.56 4.88 5.01
C ILE A 20 1.08 5.83 6.08
N THR A 21 1.32 7.08 5.71
CA THR A 21 1.71 8.13 6.65
C THR A 21 0.57 9.11 6.87
N SER A 22 0.44 9.62 8.09
CA SER A 22 -0.49 10.71 8.39
C SER A 22 0.07 12.08 7.99
N GLN A 23 1.36 12.17 7.70
CA GLN A 23 2.03 13.41 7.35
C GLN A 23 2.23 13.51 5.84
N ILE A 24 1.36 14.24 5.17
CA ILE A 24 1.40 14.46 3.73
C ILE A 24 2.40 15.59 3.45
N LYS A 25 3.46 15.27 2.68
CA LYS A 25 4.52 16.24 2.34
C LYS A 25 4.46 16.71 0.90
N GLY A 26 3.61 16.09 0.08
CA GLY A 26 3.44 16.47 -1.32
C GLY A 26 4.49 15.92 -2.27
N TYR A 27 5.22 14.87 -1.89
CA TYR A 27 6.18 14.24 -2.79
C TYR A 27 5.48 13.52 -3.95
N PRO A 28 6.14 13.44 -5.13
CA PRO A 28 5.51 12.82 -6.31
C PRO A 28 5.12 11.35 -6.14
N PHE A 29 5.81 10.62 -5.27
CA PHE A 29 5.52 9.20 -5.01
C PHE A 29 4.41 8.98 -3.99
N GLU A 30 3.90 10.03 -3.36
CA GLU A 30 2.79 9.93 -2.41
C GLU A 30 1.46 9.82 -3.15
N VAL A 31 0.60 8.91 -2.70
CA VAL A 31 -0.78 8.80 -3.17
C VAL A 31 -1.70 9.15 -2.01
N VAL A 32 -2.32 10.32 -2.07
CA VAL A 32 -3.23 10.79 -1.01
C VAL A 32 -4.48 9.93 -1.01
N LEU A 33 -4.86 9.44 0.17
CA LEU A 33 -6.08 8.65 0.32
C LEU A 33 -7.31 9.50 0.12
N PRO A 34 -8.34 8.97 -0.58
CA PRO A 34 -9.59 9.70 -0.74
C PRO A 34 -10.29 9.92 0.60
N SER A 35 -11.10 10.98 0.68
CA SER A 35 -11.89 11.27 1.87
C SER A 35 -12.97 10.21 2.08
N GLY A 36 -13.43 10.06 3.31
CA GLY A 36 -14.49 9.11 3.66
C GLY A 36 -14.01 7.72 4.04
N LEU A 37 -12.70 7.46 4.01
CA LEU A 37 -12.12 6.22 4.49
C LEU A 37 -11.83 6.29 5.99
N PRO A 38 -11.77 5.15 6.69
CA PRO A 38 -11.44 5.14 8.13
C PRO A 38 -10.01 5.57 8.43
N ILE A 39 -9.14 5.61 7.41
CA ILE A 39 -7.75 6.03 7.52
C ILE A 39 -7.53 7.23 6.62
N ALA A 40 -6.85 8.26 7.15
CA ALA A 40 -6.45 9.44 6.39
C ALA A 40 -4.93 9.48 6.25
N GLY A 41 -4.46 10.11 5.18
CA GLY A 41 -3.02 10.29 4.94
C GLY A 41 -2.64 10.00 3.51
N ALA A 42 -1.40 9.54 3.31
CA ALA A 42 -0.87 9.21 1.99
C ALA A 42 -0.13 7.88 2.01
N ILE A 43 -0.25 7.15 0.91
CA ILE A 43 0.48 5.90 0.68
C ILE A 43 1.85 6.26 0.12
N LEU A 44 2.90 5.68 0.71
CA LEU A 44 4.28 5.90 0.28
C LEU A 44 4.66 4.82 -0.74
N SER A 45 4.47 5.12 -2.02
CA SER A 45 4.68 4.15 -3.11
C SER A 45 6.14 3.74 -3.28
N ASP A 46 7.08 4.59 -2.84
CA ASP A 46 8.51 4.34 -2.92
C ASP A 46 9.04 3.47 -1.78
N GLN A 47 8.20 3.16 -0.80
CA GLN A 47 8.60 2.36 0.38
C GLN A 47 7.94 0.99 0.40
N VAL A 48 7.86 0.36 -0.77
CA VAL A 48 7.32 -0.98 -0.89
C VAL A 48 8.21 -1.97 -0.13
N LYS A 49 7.58 -2.88 0.62
CA LYS A 49 8.30 -3.89 1.39
C LYS A 49 7.46 -5.15 1.58
N SER A 50 8.16 -6.24 1.91
CA SER A 50 7.54 -7.51 2.24
C SER A 50 7.55 -7.67 3.76
N LEU A 51 6.41 -8.02 4.34
CA LEU A 51 6.27 -8.25 5.78
C LEU A 51 5.64 -9.61 6.04
N ASP A 52 6.07 -10.24 7.14
CA ASP A 52 5.43 -11.43 7.68
C ASP A 52 4.18 -10.99 8.46
N TRP A 53 3.03 -11.00 7.78
CA TRP A 53 1.79 -10.52 8.37
C TRP A 53 1.25 -11.45 9.47
N ARG A 54 1.57 -12.75 9.40
CA ARG A 54 1.16 -13.70 10.43
C ARG A 54 1.90 -13.47 11.74
N ALA A 55 3.22 -13.29 11.65
CA ALA A 55 4.03 -12.99 12.83
C ALA A 55 3.66 -11.67 13.49
N ARG A 56 3.17 -10.71 12.68
CA ARG A 56 2.75 -9.39 13.16
C ARG A 56 1.28 -9.32 13.54
N ASN A 57 0.56 -10.42 13.39
CA ASN A 57 -0.87 -10.48 13.69
C ASN A 57 -1.67 -9.39 12.98
N ALA A 58 -1.34 -9.14 11.70
CA ALA A 58 -1.95 -8.08 10.92
C ALA A 58 -3.37 -8.43 10.52
N GLU A 59 -4.23 -7.41 10.49
CA GLU A 59 -5.62 -7.53 10.12
C GLU A 59 -5.94 -6.64 8.93
N LEU A 60 -6.86 -7.11 8.08
CA LEU A 60 -7.41 -6.28 7.01
C LEU A 60 -8.49 -5.37 7.60
N ILE A 61 -8.25 -4.06 7.57
CA ILE A 61 -9.21 -3.09 8.07
C ILE A 61 -10.26 -2.76 7.00
N ARG A 62 -9.79 -2.47 5.76
CA ARG A 62 -10.68 -2.13 4.66
C ARG A 62 -9.94 -2.22 3.34
N ALA A 63 -10.66 -2.67 2.30
CA ALA A 63 -10.15 -2.62 0.94
C ALA A 63 -10.18 -1.17 0.44
N LEU A 64 -9.12 -0.74 -0.24
CA LEU A 64 -9.05 0.57 -0.85
C LEU A 64 -9.68 0.55 -2.24
N PRO A 65 -10.14 1.72 -2.75
CA PRO A 65 -10.68 1.80 -4.10
C PRO A 65 -9.67 1.33 -5.14
N ALA A 66 -10.18 0.71 -6.23
CA ALA A 66 -9.32 0.23 -7.32
C ALA A 66 -8.49 1.35 -7.94
N GLU A 67 -9.04 2.56 -8.01
CA GLU A 67 -8.33 3.73 -8.52
C GLU A 67 -7.10 4.07 -7.68
N THR A 68 -7.20 3.97 -6.35
CA THR A 68 -6.07 4.19 -5.45
C THR A 68 -4.98 3.15 -5.67
N MET A 69 -5.35 1.88 -5.83
CA MET A 69 -4.41 0.81 -6.15
C MET A 69 -3.71 1.09 -7.48
N SER A 70 -4.46 1.50 -8.49
CA SER A 70 -3.94 1.81 -9.82
C SER A 70 -2.91 2.95 -9.75
N ASP A 71 -3.20 4.00 -8.98
CA ASP A 71 -2.29 5.14 -8.80
C ASP A 71 -0.98 4.73 -8.12
N VAL A 72 -1.07 3.89 -7.10
CA VAL A 72 0.13 3.38 -6.40
C VAL A 72 0.98 2.54 -7.34
N LEU A 73 0.36 1.63 -8.10
CA LEU A 73 1.08 0.77 -9.04
C LEU A 73 1.73 1.57 -10.15
N GLU A 74 1.06 2.60 -10.66
CA GLU A 74 1.62 3.48 -11.69
C GLU A 74 2.89 4.18 -11.20
N LYS A 75 2.86 4.75 -9.99
CA LYS A 75 4.02 5.41 -9.40
C LYS A 75 5.15 4.43 -9.11
N LEU A 76 4.82 3.26 -8.58
CA LEU A 76 5.82 2.23 -8.29
C LEU A 76 6.48 1.73 -9.56
N LEU A 77 5.72 1.47 -10.62
CA LEU A 77 6.26 1.03 -11.90
C LEU A 77 7.16 2.08 -12.52
N ALA A 78 6.82 3.36 -12.40
CA ALA A 78 7.66 4.45 -12.88
C ALA A 78 9.02 4.47 -12.18
N LEU A 79 9.05 4.20 -10.88
CA LEU A 79 10.30 4.12 -10.11
C LEU A 79 11.14 2.90 -10.51
N LEU A 80 10.50 1.77 -10.77
CA LEU A 80 11.20 0.52 -11.11
C LEU A 80 11.71 0.50 -12.55
N SER A 81 11.11 1.27 -13.44
CA SER A 81 11.48 1.31 -14.86
C SER A 81 12.30 2.54 -15.26
N ALA A 82 12.70 3.33 -14.29
CA ALA A 82 13.48 4.55 -14.53
C ALA A 82 14.91 4.25 -14.97
#